data_938501e65d2d9539b45e238a7de335ab
#
_entry.id   938501e65d2d9539b45e238a7de335ab
#
_cell.length_a   1.000
_cell.length_b   1.000
_cell.length_c   1.000
_cell.angle_alpha   90.00
_cell.angle_beta   90.00
_cell.angle_gamma   90.00
#
_symmetry.space_group_name_H-M   'P 1'
#
loop_
_entity.id
_entity.type
_entity.pdbx_description
1 polymer ?
#
loop_
_entity_poly.entity_id
_entity_poly.type
_entity_poly.pdbx_seq_one_letter_code
_entity_poly.pdbx_strand_id
1 'polypeptide(L)'
;MKSYTAGYVLSKHLAALKRQQNLTIEAISLKQKWEKAYEFTFPLLTVKQQKIAAATNKNLLINAIIALNEWFLPGDHNHLLYRKYFIRKWIQDFIKEQKIDHLVILGAGLDPLAYTFDMFPAKISFVDHPDMIDDLKHLYQKLGDKKGTSHCTTYFYGIDLNDKFATTHLFDKLAKDNANYLFVTEGLIDYLLYESAINVLTQIDKHLQSGTSHWISTLFCLNDMPGFESWLFQKAVESVGESINWKYSKNSFLSYLSASTLNKLHLYNHKELTTVASNDIKMNKNTMNGFYLLKC
;
A
#
# COMPACT_ATOMS: atom_id res chain seq x y z
N MET A 1 1.92 16.32 11.02
CA MET A 1 1.21 15.43 12.00
C MET A 1 1.56 13.99 11.63
N LYS A 2 2.14 13.21 12.55
CA LYS A 2 2.45 11.80 12.25
C LYS A 2 1.18 11.04 11.92
N SER A 3 1.14 10.31 10.80
CA SER A 3 -0.02 9.48 10.43
C SER A 3 -0.21 8.34 11.43
N TYR A 4 -1.27 8.43 12.23
CA TYR A 4 -1.65 7.35 13.14
C TYR A 4 -2.13 6.12 12.37
N THR A 5 -2.73 6.31 11.20
CA THR A 5 -3.23 5.22 10.35
C THR A 5 -2.09 4.38 9.79
N ALA A 6 -0.97 4.98 9.37
CA ALA A 6 0.20 4.22 8.92
C ALA A 6 0.66 3.22 10.00
N GLY A 7 0.85 3.67 11.24
CA GLY A 7 1.22 2.81 12.36
C GLY A 7 0.16 1.76 12.71
N TYR A 8 -1.14 2.10 12.57
CA TYR A 8 -2.24 1.18 12.83
C TYR A 8 -2.32 0.08 11.77
N VAL A 9 -2.21 0.43 10.49
CA VAL A 9 -2.17 -0.52 9.37
C VAL A 9 -1.01 -1.50 9.52
N LEU A 10 0.20 -1.00 9.84
CA LEU A 10 1.37 -1.83 10.10
C LEU A 10 1.12 -2.81 11.26
N SER A 11 0.53 -2.33 12.35
CA SER A 11 0.25 -3.15 13.54
C SER A 11 -0.75 -4.26 13.24
N LYS A 12 -1.82 -3.96 12.49
CA LYS A 12 -2.81 -4.94 12.03
C LYS A 12 -2.19 -5.96 11.08
N HIS A 13 -1.38 -5.51 10.13
CA HIS A 13 -0.71 -6.40 9.19
C HIS A 13 0.23 -7.36 9.90
N LEU A 14 1.07 -6.88 10.84
CA LEU A 14 1.96 -7.74 11.62
C LEU A 14 1.19 -8.75 12.47
N ALA A 15 0.08 -8.33 13.10
CA ALA A 15 -0.79 -9.23 13.83
C ALA A 15 -1.43 -10.28 12.92
N ALA A 16 -1.84 -9.90 11.70
CA ALA A 16 -2.39 -10.81 10.70
C ALA A 16 -1.35 -11.84 10.23
N LEU A 17 -0.11 -11.40 9.95
CA LEU A 17 1.00 -12.28 9.58
C LEU A 17 1.33 -13.32 10.66
N LYS A 18 1.39 -12.90 11.92
CA LYS A 18 1.67 -13.82 13.06
C LYS A 18 0.62 -14.91 13.21
N ARG A 19 -0.61 -14.66 12.74
CA ARG A 19 -1.71 -15.63 12.79
C ARG A 19 -1.74 -16.61 11.63
N GLN A 20 -0.99 -16.35 10.55
CA GLN A 20 -0.91 -17.27 9.42
C GLN A 20 -0.26 -18.59 9.84
N GLN A 21 -0.95 -19.70 9.54
CA GLN A 21 -0.52 -21.08 9.82
C GLN A 21 -0.59 -21.90 8.52
N ASN A 22 0.17 -22.99 8.48
CA ASN A 22 0.19 -23.93 7.35
C ASN A 22 0.54 -23.26 6.01
N LEU A 23 1.57 -22.43 6.02
CA LEU A 23 2.07 -21.72 4.82
C LEU A 23 2.98 -22.61 3.98
N THR A 24 3.10 -22.31 2.69
CA THR A 24 4.15 -22.85 1.81
C THR A 24 5.53 -22.38 2.27
N ILE A 25 6.60 -23.01 1.76
CA ILE A 25 8.00 -22.62 2.10
C ILE A 25 8.26 -21.17 1.68
N GLU A 26 7.81 -20.76 0.49
CA GLU A 26 7.92 -19.40 -0.04
C GLU A 26 7.18 -18.39 0.85
N ALA A 27 5.98 -18.73 1.26
CA ALA A 27 5.17 -17.88 2.13
C ALA A 27 5.77 -17.76 3.55
N ILE A 28 6.41 -18.81 4.07
CA ILE A 28 7.15 -18.76 5.33
C ILE A 28 8.34 -17.80 5.20
N SER A 29 9.12 -17.92 4.13
CA SER A 29 10.25 -17.04 3.85
C SER A 29 9.81 -15.58 3.74
N LEU A 30 8.72 -15.32 3.04
CA LEU A 30 8.15 -13.98 2.92
C LEU A 30 7.65 -13.43 4.26
N LYS A 31 6.96 -14.26 5.05
CA LYS A 31 6.54 -13.90 6.41
C LYS A 31 7.73 -13.49 7.28
N GLN A 32 8.81 -14.26 7.26
CA GLN A 32 10.04 -13.94 8.01
C GLN A 32 10.68 -12.63 7.54
N LYS A 33 10.68 -12.34 6.24
CA LYS A 33 11.16 -11.05 5.71
C LYS A 33 10.33 -9.88 6.24
N TRP A 34 9.00 -10.01 6.26
CA TRP A 34 8.12 -8.99 6.83
C TRP A 34 8.32 -8.82 8.33
N GLU A 35 8.38 -9.92 9.10
CA GLU A 35 8.60 -9.87 10.55
C GLU A 35 9.93 -9.16 10.86
N LYS A 36 11.00 -9.49 10.15
CA LYS A 36 12.29 -8.81 10.28
C LYS A 36 12.22 -7.33 9.87
N ALA A 37 11.52 -7.00 8.80
CA ALA A 37 11.33 -5.62 8.37
C ALA A 37 10.58 -4.79 9.43
N TYR A 38 9.59 -5.40 10.10
CA TYR A 38 8.84 -4.74 11.16
C TYR A 38 9.63 -4.53 12.46
N GLU A 39 10.74 -5.23 12.70
CA GLU A 39 11.62 -4.94 13.84
C GLU A 39 12.15 -3.50 13.79
N PHE A 40 12.35 -2.94 12.61
CA PHE A 40 12.82 -1.55 12.42
C PHE A 40 11.71 -0.52 12.64
N THR A 41 10.46 -0.85 12.36
CA THR A 41 9.32 0.06 12.52
C THR A 41 8.67 -0.04 13.89
N PHE A 42 8.84 -1.17 14.58
CA PHE A 42 8.19 -1.42 15.87
C PHE A 42 8.46 -0.32 16.92
N PRO A 43 9.68 0.22 17.06
CA PRO A 43 9.95 1.33 18.00
C PRO A 43 9.23 2.65 17.64
N LEU A 44 8.83 2.83 16.39
CA LEU A 44 8.12 4.03 15.92
C LEU A 44 6.62 3.99 16.23
N LEU A 45 6.10 2.80 16.58
CA LEU A 45 4.70 2.59 16.92
C LEU A 45 4.37 3.09 18.32
N THR A 46 3.15 3.60 18.51
CA THR A 46 2.63 3.91 19.84
C THR A 46 2.46 2.64 20.68
N VAL A 47 2.41 2.77 22.02
CA VAL A 47 2.20 1.62 22.94
C VAL A 47 0.94 0.83 22.59
N LYS A 48 -0.15 1.49 22.17
CA LYS A 48 -1.39 0.83 21.73
C LYS A 48 -1.16 0.01 20.46
N GLN A 49 -0.48 0.59 19.48
CA GLN A 49 -0.12 -0.07 18.22
C GLN A 49 0.84 -1.24 18.44
N GLN A 50 1.83 -1.10 19.33
CA GLN A 50 2.74 -2.20 19.71
C GLN A 50 1.98 -3.38 20.34
N LYS A 51 0.98 -3.12 21.20
CA LYS A 51 0.11 -4.17 21.77
C LYS A 51 -0.69 -4.89 20.69
N ILE A 52 -1.21 -4.20 19.69
CA ILE A 52 -1.90 -4.80 18.54
C ILE A 52 -0.92 -5.66 17.74
N ALA A 53 0.24 -5.13 17.40
CA ALA A 53 1.29 -5.82 16.65
C ALA A 53 1.85 -7.07 17.36
N ALA A 54 1.85 -7.07 18.68
CA ALA A 54 2.27 -8.22 19.49
C ALA A 54 1.19 -9.30 19.64
N ALA A 55 -0.05 -9.03 19.19
CA ALA A 55 -1.17 -9.95 19.36
C ALA A 55 -0.97 -11.26 18.56
N THR A 56 -1.16 -12.38 19.23
CA THR A 56 -1.06 -13.72 18.65
C THR A 56 -2.41 -14.45 18.74
N ASN A 57 -2.51 -15.64 18.16
CA ASN A 57 -3.71 -16.49 18.23
C ASN A 57 -4.09 -16.90 19.68
N LYS A 58 -3.19 -16.75 20.64
CA LYS A 58 -3.44 -17.06 22.06
C LYS A 58 -4.22 -15.95 22.79
N ASN A 59 -4.35 -14.77 22.22
CA ASN A 59 -5.02 -13.64 22.84
C ASN A 59 -6.53 -13.68 22.57
N LEU A 60 -7.28 -14.39 23.40
CA LEU A 60 -8.74 -14.62 23.24
C LEU A 60 -9.53 -13.32 23.06
N LEU A 61 -9.27 -12.28 23.84
CA LEU A 61 -9.96 -10.99 23.74
C LEU A 61 -9.73 -10.33 22.38
N ILE A 62 -8.49 -10.30 21.90
CA ILE A 62 -8.17 -9.72 20.59
C ILE A 62 -8.78 -10.54 19.46
N ASN A 63 -8.80 -11.87 19.59
CA ASN A 63 -9.46 -12.74 18.63
C ASN A 63 -10.97 -12.51 18.58
N ALA A 64 -11.61 -12.29 19.73
CA ALA A 64 -13.03 -11.94 19.79
C ALA A 64 -13.30 -10.59 19.11
N ILE A 65 -12.47 -9.57 19.33
CA ILE A 65 -12.60 -8.27 18.66
C ILE A 65 -12.42 -8.41 17.15
N ILE A 66 -11.45 -9.21 16.70
CA ILE A 66 -11.24 -9.45 15.26
C ILE A 66 -12.43 -10.20 14.66
N ALA A 67 -12.94 -11.23 15.34
CA ALA A 67 -14.11 -11.97 14.87
C ALA A 67 -15.35 -11.07 14.78
N LEU A 68 -15.53 -10.17 15.73
CA LEU A 68 -16.59 -9.18 15.72
C LEU A 68 -16.42 -8.18 14.56
N ASN A 69 -15.21 -7.70 14.33
CA ASN A 69 -14.89 -6.83 13.18
C ASN A 69 -15.16 -7.53 11.85
N GLU A 70 -14.73 -8.79 11.70
CA GLU A 70 -14.98 -9.60 10.49
C GLU A 70 -16.48 -9.90 10.28
N TRP A 71 -17.28 -9.91 11.35
CA TRP A 71 -18.73 -10.06 11.23
C TRP A 71 -19.39 -8.79 10.67
N PHE A 72 -18.92 -7.61 11.08
CA PHE A 72 -19.45 -6.33 10.63
C PHE A 72 -18.81 -5.81 9.33
N LEU A 73 -17.53 -6.11 9.11
CA LEU A 73 -16.74 -5.75 7.94
C LEU A 73 -16.05 -7.00 7.38
N PRO A 74 -16.78 -7.84 6.63
CA PRO A 74 -16.22 -9.06 6.08
C PRO A 74 -15.00 -8.78 5.22
N GLY A 75 -13.87 -9.45 5.50
CA GLY A 75 -12.61 -9.29 4.77
C GLY A 75 -11.70 -8.15 5.26
N ASP A 76 -12.08 -7.35 6.26
CA ASP A 76 -11.26 -6.25 6.79
C ASP A 76 -9.89 -6.73 7.30
N HIS A 77 -9.81 -7.92 7.89
CA HIS A 77 -8.55 -8.49 8.32
C HIS A 77 -7.70 -9.00 7.17
N ASN A 78 -8.34 -9.57 6.17
CA ASN A 78 -7.64 -10.21 5.05
C ASN A 78 -7.17 -9.21 4.00
N HIS A 79 -7.87 -8.09 3.76
CA HIS A 79 -7.46 -7.13 2.74
C HIS A 79 -6.03 -6.61 2.95
N LEU A 80 -5.59 -6.47 4.21
CA LEU A 80 -4.22 -6.03 4.54
C LEU A 80 -3.17 -7.07 4.11
N LEU A 81 -3.45 -8.37 4.28
CA LEU A 81 -2.55 -9.44 3.83
C LEU A 81 -2.45 -9.47 2.31
N TYR A 82 -3.60 -9.43 1.60
CA TYR A 82 -3.65 -9.40 0.13
C TYR A 82 -2.89 -8.19 -0.41
N ARG A 83 -3.22 -7.02 0.11
CA ARG A 83 -2.64 -5.75 -0.27
C ARG A 83 -1.12 -5.80 -0.22
N LYS A 84 -0.54 -6.15 0.92
CA LYS A 84 0.92 -6.22 1.11
C LYS A 84 1.57 -7.31 0.27
N TYR A 85 0.96 -8.48 0.18
CA TYR A 85 1.45 -9.59 -0.61
C TYR A 85 1.51 -9.23 -2.10
N PHE A 86 0.39 -8.80 -2.69
CA PHE A 86 0.31 -8.54 -4.12
C PHE A 86 1.10 -7.32 -4.56
N ILE A 87 1.08 -6.22 -3.78
CA ILE A 87 1.90 -5.03 -4.09
C ILE A 87 3.37 -5.44 -4.15
N ARG A 88 3.89 -6.14 -3.13
CA ARG A 88 5.27 -6.62 -3.13
C ARG A 88 5.55 -7.53 -4.33
N LYS A 89 4.69 -8.53 -4.55
CA LYS A 89 4.85 -9.47 -5.66
C LYS A 89 4.91 -8.76 -6.99
N TRP A 90 3.96 -7.90 -7.28
CA TRP A 90 3.91 -7.17 -8.54
C TRP A 90 5.06 -6.19 -8.72
N ILE A 91 5.54 -5.54 -7.67
CA ILE A 91 6.76 -4.72 -7.75
C ILE A 91 7.94 -5.58 -8.18
N GLN A 92 8.14 -6.75 -7.56
CA GLN A 92 9.23 -7.65 -7.91
C GLN A 92 9.10 -8.22 -9.34
N ASP A 93 7.87 -8.57 -9.75
CA ASP A 93 7.58 -9.02 -11.11
C ASP A 93 7.91 -7.91 -12.13
N PHE A 94 7.48 -6.66 -11.89
CA PHE A 94 7.78 -5.52 -12.76
C PHE A 94 9.28 -5.21 -12.84
N ILE A 95 10.00 -5.22 -11.72
CA ILE A 95 11.46 -5.02 -11.72
C ILE A 95 12.15 -6.09 -12.56
N LYS A 96 11.71 -7.34 -12.43
CA LYS A 96 12.31 -8.47 -13.13
C LYS A 96 11.97 -8.49 -14.62
N GLU A 97 10.72 -8.24 -14.98
CA GLU A 97 10.18 -8.51 -16.32
C GLU A 97 10.16 -7.24 -17.20
N GLN A 98 9.89 -6.08 -16.61
CA GLN A 98 9.64 -4.82 -17.32
C GLN A 98 10.80 -3.82 -17.24
N LYS A 99 11.93 -4.21 -16.63
CA LYS A 99 13.13 -3.36 -16.50
C LYS A 99 12.81 -1.97 -15.92
N ILE A 100 12.11 -1.96 -14.78
CA ILE A 100 11.82 -0.71 -14.07
C ILE A 100 13.13 -0.07 -13.60
N ASP A 101 13.35 1.18 -13.98
CA ASP A 101 14.51 1.97 -13.55
C ASP A 101 14.24 2.69 -12.23
N HIS A 102 13.00 3.16 -12.02
CA HIS A 102 12.64 4.03 -10.92
C HIS A 102 11.30 3.62 -10.28
N LEU A 103 11.34 3.14 -9.05
CA LEU A 103 10.17 2.89 -8.21
C LEU A 103 9.83 4.17 -7.45
N VAL A 104 8.60 4.67 -7.58
CA VAL A 104 8.09 5.85 -6.88
C VAL A 104 6.93 5.46 -5.98
N ILE A 105 7.12 5.54 -4.67
CA ILE A 105 6.11 5.21 -3.66
C ILE A 105 5.51 6.52 -3.14
N LEU A 106 4.27 6.80 -3.53
CA LEU A 106 3.51 7.98 -3.12
C LEU A 106 2.67 7.63 -1.88
N GLY A 107 2.76 8.43 -0.82
CA GLY A 107 2.16 8.13 0.46
C GLY A 107 2.84 6.93 1.14
N ALA A 108 4.17 6.95 1.23
CA ALA A 108 4.97 5.82 1.67
C ALA A 108 4.72 5.41 3.14
N GLY A 109 4.23 6.31 3.99
CA GLY A 109 3.96 6.03 5.41
C GLY A 109 5.21 5.53 6.14
N LEU A 110 4.99 4.64 7.10
CA LEU A 110 6.06 3.93 7.83
C LEU A 110 6.29 2.52 7.28
N ASP A 111 5.98 2.28 6.00
CA ASP A 111 6.00 0.94 5.43
C ASP A 111 7.44 0.48 5.13
N PRO A 112 7.90 -0.62 5.75
CA PRO A 112 9.20 -1.19 5.45
C PRO A 112 9.18 -2.08 4.19
N LEU A 113 8.28 -1.86 3.25
CA LEU A 113 8.06 -2.70 2.07
C LEU A 113 9.36 -3.03 1.34
N ALA A 114 10.23 -2.04 1.11
CA ALA A 114 11.50 -2.25 0.39
C ALA A 114 12.48 -3.18 1.14
N TYR A 115 12.35 -3.36 2.46
CA TYR A 115 13.14 -4.36 3.18
C TYR A 115 12.82 -5.79 2.78
N THR A 116 11.63 -6.01 2.22
CA THR A 116 11.19 -7.35 1.80
C THR A 116 11.61 -7.71 0.38
N PHE A 117 12.20 -6.77 -0.37
CA PHE A 117 12.59 -6.98 -1.76
C PHE A 117 13.79 -7.93 -1.90
N ASP A 118 13.77 -8.71 -2.96
CA ASP A 118 14.88 -9.56 -3.40
C ASP A 118 15.70 -8.89 -4.51
N MET A 119 15.04 -8.05 -5.33
CA MET A 119 15.64 -7.26 -6.39
C MET A 119 15.26 -5.80 -6.23
N PHE A 120 16.18 -4.91 -6.60
CA PHE A 120 16.02 -3.47 -6.49
C PHE A 120 16.12 -2.81 -7.86
N PRO A 121 15.30 -1.77 -8.14
CA PRO A 121 15.50 -0.91 -9.30
C PRO A 121 16.73 -0.01 -9.07
N ALA A 122 17.15 0.70 -10.10
CA ALA A 122 18.27 1.66 -9.99
C ALA A 122 17.96 2.81 -9.02
N LYS A 123 16.68 3.22 -8.94
CA LYS A 123 16.22 4.32 -8.08
C LYS A 123 14.94 3.95 -7.32
N ILE A 124 14.84 4.39 -6.06
CA ILE A 124 13.60 4.37 -5.27
C ILE A 124 13.35 5.77 -4.73
N SER A 125 12.15 6.31 -4.95
CA SER A 125 11.67 7.55 -4.36
C SER A 125 10.55 7.28 -3.38
N PHE A 126 10.72 7.75 -2.16
CA PHE A 126 9.69 7.79 -1.13
C PHE A 126 9.13 9.21 -1.06
N VAL A 127 7.83 9.34 -1.26
CA VAL A 127 7.12 10.61 -1.20
C VAL A 127 6.06 10.54 -0.11
N ASP A 128 6.13 11.46 0.83
CA ASP A 128 5.14 11.57 1.92
C ASP A 128 5.16 12.98 2.50
N HIS A 129 4.22 13.26 3.40
CA HIS A 129 4.18 14.51 4.15
C HIS A 129 5.56 14.79 4.82
N PRO A 130 6.01 16.06 4.88
CA PRO A 130 7.32 16.40 5.44
C PRO A 130 7.58 15.81 6.83
N ASP A 131 6.57 15.78 7.70
CA ASP A 131 6.67 15.21 9.05
C ASP A 131 6.97 13.69 9.07
N MET A 132 6.68 12.97 7.98
CA MET A 132 6.92 11.53 7.86
C MET A 132 8.28 11.19 7.26
N ILE A 133 8.85 12.12 6.50
CA ILE A 133 10.06 11.86 5.73
C ILE A 133 11.28 11.58 6.61
N ASP A 134 11.39 12.20 7.76
CA ASP A 134 12.53 11.98 8.67
C ASP A 134 12.46 10.57 9.27
N ASP A 135 11.27 10.11 9.68
CA ASP A 135 11.07 8.75 10.16
C ASP A 135 11.37 7.74 9.03
N LEU A 136 10.96 8.03 7.78
CA LEU A 136 11.28 7.22 6.61
C LEU A 136 12.78 7.17 6.32
N LYS A 137 13.49 8.30 6.40
CA LYS A 137 14.94 8.34 6.25
C LYS A 137 15.62 7.46 7.28
N HIS A 138 15.25 7.57 8.55
CA HIS A 138 15.80 6.71 9.61
C HIS A 138 15.49 5.23 9.38
N LEU A 139 14.27 4.92 8.90
CA LEU A 139 13.89 3.57 8.58
C LEU A 139 14.77 2.99 7.46
N TYR A 140 14.96 3.75 6.37
CA TYR A 140 15.65 3.27 5.17
C TYR A 140 17.16 3.58 5.12
N GLN A 141 17.72 4.36 6.05
CA GLN A 141 19.18 4.51 6.15
C GLN A 141 19.90 3.18 6.31
N LYS A 142 19.30 2.25 7.04
CA LYS A 142 19.82 0.88 7.24
C LYS A 142 19.58 -0.05 6.05
N LEU A 143 18.81 0.38 5.04
CA LEU A 143 18.58 -0.42 3.83
C LEU A 143 19.89 -0.57 3.01
N GLY A 144 20.73 0.45 3.01
CA GLY A 144 22.05 0.44 2.34
C GLY A 144 22.98 -0.69 2.78
N ASP A 145 22.77 -1.22 4.00
CA ASP A 145 23.54 -2.34 4.54
C ASP A 145 23.02 -3.69 4.03
N LYS A 146 21.91 -3.71 3.29
CA LYS A 146 21.27 -4.93 2.79
C LYS A 146 21.96 -5.40 1.51
N LYS A 147 22.25 -6.70 1.43
CA LYS A 147 22.83 -7.32 0.24
C LYS A 147 21.93 -7.08 -0.98
N GLY A 148 22.47 -6.50 -2.05
CA GLY A 148 21.75 -6.19 -3.29
C GLY A 148 21.30 -4.74 -3.44
N THR A 149 21.48 -3.87 -2.44
CA THR A 149 21.13 -2.43 -2.52
C THR A 149 22.25 -1.55 -3.07
N SER A 150 23.46 -2.08 -3.28
CA SER A 150 24.65 -1.30 -3.67
C SER A 150 24.48 -0.49 -4.96
N HIS A 151 23.50 -0.84 -5.80
CA HIS A 151 23.20 -0.15 -7.06
C HIS A 151 21.91 0.68 -6.99
N CYS A 152 21.22 0.73 -5.84
CA CYS A 152 19.95 1.42 -5.69
C CYS A 152 20.15 2.77 -5.01
N THR A 153 19.84 3.85 -5.72
CA THR A 153 19.82 5.20 -5.15
C THR A 153 18.43 5.49 -4.55
N THR A 154 18.42 5.94 -3.31
CA THR A 154 17.18 6.23 -2.58
C THR A 154 16.98 7.73 -2.43
N TYR A 155 15.80 8.22 -2.77
CA TYR A 155 15.38 9.62 -2.65
C TYR A 155 14.20 9.75 -1.67
N PHE A 156 14.16 10.85 -0.95
CA PHE A 156 13.12 11.18 0.01
C PHE A 156 12.57 12.57 -0.28
N TYR A 157 11.27 12.67 -0.58
CA TYR A 157 10.58 13.91 -0.90
C TYR A 157 9.52 14.19 0.15
N GLY A 158 9.75 15.23 0.97
CA GLY A 158 8.77 15.75 1.94
C GLY A 158 7.79 16.66 1.21
N ILE A 159 6.67 16.10 0.75
CA ILE A 159 5.66 16.81 -0.04
C ILE A 159 4.27 16.48 0.50
N ASP A 160 3.49 17.50 0.82
CA ASP A 160 2.05 17.33 1.00
C ASP A 160 1.40 17.12 -0.38
N LEU A 161 0.93 15.90 -0.64
CA LEU A 161 0.30 15.56 -1.90
C LEU A 161 -1.08 16.24 -2.10
N ASN A 162 -1.60 16.95 -1.09
CA ASN A 162 -2.70 17.88 -1.23
C ASN A 162 -2.29 19.24 -1.79
N ASP A 163 -1.00 19.58 -1.78
CA ASP A 163 -0.47 20.73 -2.50
C ASP A 163 -0.28 20.37 -3.97
N LYS A 164 -1.19 20.86 -4.82
CA LYS A 164 -1.18 20.59 -6.26
C LYS A 164 0.08 21.12 -6.94
N PHE A 165 0.59 22.28 -6.51
CA PHE A 165 1.79 22.87 -7.10
C PHE A 165 3.03 22.02 -6.79
N ALA A 166 3.23 21.69 -5.53
CA ALA A 166 4.35 20.84 -5.10
C ALA A 166 4.29 19.45 -5.75
N THR A 167 3.08 18.86 -5.84
CA THR A 167 2.85 17.58 -6.52
C THR A 167 3.19 17.66 -8.01
N THR A 168 2.70 18.66 -8.73
CA THR A 168 2.99 18.85 -10.16
C THR A 168 4.48 19.04 -10.39
N HIS A 169 5.15 19.86 -9.56
CA HIS A 169 6.60 20.07 -9.65
C HIS A 169 7.41 18.78 -9.44
N LEU A 170 6.97 17.90 -8.53
CA LEU A 170 7.58 16.57 -8.35
C LEU A 170 7.50 15.76 -9.66
N PHE A 171 6.31 15.66 -10.25
CA PHE A 171 6.12 14.88 -11.48
C PHE A 171 6.86 15.49 -12.67
N ASP A 172 6.95 16.82 -12.79
CA ASP A 172 7.75 17.51 -13.80
C ASP A 172 9.25 17.20 -13.62
N LYS A 173 9.71 17.07 -12.37
CA LYS A 173 11.09 16.66 -12.09
C LYS A 173 11.33 15.20 -12.49
N LEU A 174 10.41 14.30 -12.17
CA LEU A 174 10.48 12.90 -12.58
C LEU A 174 10.50 12.78 -14.12
N ALA A 175 9.65 13.50 -14.82
CA ALA A 175 9.55 13.46 -16.29
C ALA A 175 10.87 13.78 -17.01
N LYS A 176 11.81 14.50 -16.37
CA LYS A 176 13.12 14.84 -16.95
C LYS A 176 14.09 13.66 -16.98
N ASP A 177 13.88 12.63 -16.16
CA ASP A 177 14.82 11.50 -16.02
C ASP A 177 14.70 10.46 -17.15
N ASN A 178 13.68 10.55 -18.02
CA ASN A 178 13.40 9.60 -19.11
C ASN A 178 13.54 8.13 -18.69
N ALA A 179 13.01 7.79 -17.51
CA ALA A 179 13.10 6.48 -16.90
C ALA A 179 11.79 5.68 -17.07
N ASN A 180 11.88 4.37 -16.97
CA ASN A 180 10.71 3.50 -16.84
C ASN A 180 10.25 3.50 -15.38
N TYR A 181 9.12 4.13 -15.13
CA TYR A 181 8.61 4.30 -13.77
C TYR A 181 7.67 3.18 -13.35
N LEU A 182 7.73 2.81 -12.08
CA LEU A 182 6.66 2.10 -11.40
C LEU A 182 6.14 2.99 -10.26
N PHE A 183 4.93 3.51 -10.43
CA PHE A 183 4.24 4.25 -9.38
C PHE A 183 3.51 3.28 -8.45
N VAL A 184 3.55 3.55 -7.14
CA VAL A 184 2.80 2.82 -6.13
C VAL A 184 2.03 3.81 -5.27
N THR A 185 0.71 3.64 -5.20
CA THR A 185 -0.20 4.44 -4.36
C THR A 185 -0.97 3.51 -3.43
N GLU A 186 -0.34 3.09 -2.34
CA GLU A 186 -0.97 2.19 -1.38
C GLU A 186 -1.67 2.96 -0.27
N GLY A 187 -3.02 2.91 -0.21
CA GLY A 187 -3.80 3.59 0.81
C GLY A 187 -3.55 5.10 0.82
N LEU A 188 -3.51 5.71 -0.35
CA LEU A 188 -3.26 7.14 -0.52
C LEU A 188 -4.47 7.87 -1.10
N ILE A 189 -4.98 7.39 -2.23
CA ILE A 189 -5.95 8.14 -3.06
C ILE A 189 -7.21 8.51 -2.28
N ASP A 190 -7.68 7.61 -1.43
CA ASP A 190 -8.89 7.80 -0.61
C ASP A 190 -8.76 8.90 0.43
N TYR A 191 -7.53 9.22 0.85
CA TYR A 191 -7.22 10.21 1.89
C TYR A 191 -6.96 11.60 1.35
N LEU A 192 -6.65 11.73 0.05
CA LEU A 192 -6.43 13.02 -0.59
C LEU A 192 -7.73 13.80 -0.74
N LEU A 193 -7.63 15.12 -0.70
CA LEU A 193 -8.73 15.98 -1.12
C LEU A 193 -9.07 15.68 -2.60
N TYR A 194 -10.34 15.76 -2.95
CA TYR A 194 -10.83 15.42 -4.29
C TYR A 194 -9.97 15.99 -5.42
N GLU A 195 -9.75 17.31 -5.40
CA GLU A 195 -8.98 18.00 -6.42
C GLU A 195 -7.50 17.56 -6.48
N SER A 196 -6.93 17.20 -5.32
CA SER A 196 -5.55 16.73 -5.20
C SER A 196 -5.42 15.29 -5.68
N ALA A 197 -6.41 14.45 -5.38
CA ALA A 197 -6.51 13.09 -5.91
C ALA A 197 -6.55 13.11 -7.45
N ILE A 198 -7.41 13.95 -8.04
CA ILE A 198 -7.49 14.10 -9.50
C ILE A 198 -6.16 14.60 -10.09
N ASN A 199 -5.47 15.53 -9.41
CA ASN A 199 -4.16 15.97 -9.87
C ASN A 199 -3.14 14.81 -9.88
N VAL A 200 -3.05 14.05 -8.80
CA VAL A 200 -2.15 12.87 -8.72
C VAL A 200 -2.48 11.87 -9.83
N LEU A 201 -3.75 11.52 -10.01
CA LEU A 201 -4.20 10.61 -11.07
C LEU A 201 -3.81 11.11 -12.45
N THR A 202 -4.04 12.40 -12.73
CA THR A 202 -3.69 13.03 -14.00
C THR A 202 -2.19 12.96 -14.28
N GLN A 203 -1.34 13.20 -13.27
CA GLN A 203 0.10 13.12 -13.42
C GLN A 203 0.58 11.69 -13.67
N ILE A 204 0.06 10.70 -12.91
CA ILE A 204 0.36 9.29 -13.15
C ILE A 204 -0.09 8.87 -14.56
N ASP A 205 -1.32 9.22 -14.95
CA ASP A 205 -1.88 8.87 -16.27
C ASP A 205 -1.02 9.41 -17.44
N LYS A 206 -0.48 10.63 -17.34
CA LYS A 206 0.48 11.18 -18.32
C LYS A 206 1.72 10.30 -18.48
N HIS A 207 2.28 9.81 -17.38
CA HIS A 207 3.44 8.90 -17.45
C HIS A 207 3.08 7.54 -18.05
N LEU A 208 1.88 7.00 -17.76
CA LEU A 208 1.42 5.71 -18.29
C LEU A 208 1.17 5.77 -19.81
N GLN A 209 0.83 6.93 -20.35
CA GLN A 209 0.64 7.14 -21.80
C GLN A 209 1.92 6.91 -22.60
N SER A 210 3.12 7.08 -21.99
CA SER A 210 4.40 6.77 -22.65
C SER A 210 4.56 5.28 -22.99
N GLY A 211 3.82 4.42 -22.33
CA GLY A 211 3.80 2.97 -22.57
C GLY A 211 4.88 2.18 -21.86
N THR A 212 5.82 2.82 -21.17
CA THR A 212 6.95 2.19 -20.47
C THR A 212 6.83 2.29 -18.95
N SER A 213 5.90 3.09 -18.47
CA SER A 213 5.62 3.25 -17.04
C SER A 213 4.45 2.39 -16.61
N HIS A 214 4.45 2.04 -15.32
CA HIS A 214 3.48 1.15 -14.69
C HIS A 214 2.93 1.75 -13.40
N TRP A 215 1.79 1.23 -12.95
CA TRP A 215 1.15 1.69 -11.73
C TRP A 215 0.51 0.55 -10.95
N ILE A 216 0.71 0.56 -9.63
CA ILE A 216 0.03 -0.29 -8.66
C ILE A 216 -0.68 0.60 -7.65
N SER A 217 -1.96 0.34 -7.37
CA SER A 217 -2.74 1.09 -6.39
C SER A 217 -3.66 0.20 -5.58
N THR A 218 -4.04 0.70 -4.40
CA THR A 218 -5.19 0.18 -3.66
C THR A 218 -6.30 1.20 -3.70
N LEU A 219 -7.53 0.74 -3.86
CA LEU A 219 -8.72 1.57 -3.95
C LEU A 219 -9.79 1.05 -2.99
N PHE A 220 -10.39 1.97 -2.23
CA PHE A 220 -11.59 1.73 -1.43
C PHE A 220 -12.78 2.47 -2.05
N CYS A 221 -13.43 1.81 -3.00
CA CYS A 221 -14.59 2.37 -3.70
C CYS A 221 -15.81 2.37 -2.76
N LEU A 222 -15.90 3.33 -1.86
CA LEU A 222 -16.90 3.37 -0.80
C LEU A 222 -18.34 3.41 -1.32
N ASN A 223 -18.55 3.95 -2.52
CA ASN A 223 -19.87 3.98 -3.15
C ASN A 223 -20.28 2.61 -3.74
N ASP A 224 -19.35 1.65 -3.83
CA ASP A 224 -19.63 0.27 -4.24
C ASP A 224 -19.83 -0.66 -3.02
N MET A 225 -19.59 -0.16 -1.81
CA MET A 225 -19.85 -0.90 -0.57
C MET A 225 -21.32 -0.79 -0.15
N PRO A 226 -21.90 -1.83 0.50
CA PRO A 226 -23.16 -1.68 1.21
C PRO A 226 -23.09 -0.50 2.20
N GLY A 227 -24.16 0.30 2.30
CA GLY A 227 -24.16 1.55 3.06
C GLY A 227 -23.68 1.40 4.51
N PHE A 228 -24.06 0.32 5.19
CA PHE A 228 -23.61 0.04 6.56
C PHE A 228 -22.10 -0.28 6.62
N GLU A 229 -21.59 -1.11 5.70
CA GLU A 229 -20.15 -1.43 5.64
C GLU A 229 -19.33 -0.17 5.33
N SER A 230 -19.76 0.64 4.36
CA SER A 230 -19.14 1.92 4.02
C SER A 230 -19.09 2.88 5.21
N TRP A 231 -20.20 3.03 5.93
CA TRP A 231 -20.27 3.86 7.14
C TRP A 231 -19.33 3.34 8.23
N LEU A 232 -19.33 2.03 8.49
CA LEU A 232 -18.52 1.42 9.54
C LEU A 232 -17.02 1.52 9.21
N PHE A 233 -16.64 1.31 7.94
CA PHE A 233 -15.26 1.47 7.47
C PHE A 233 -14.77 2.90 7.68
N GLN A 234 -15.60 3.91 7.31
CA GLN A 234 -15.28 5.31 7.56
C GLN A 234 -15.10 5.60 9.05
N LYS A 235 -15.98 5.10 9.91
CA LYS A 235 -15.85 5.26 11.37
C LYS A 235 -14.60 4.59 11.93
N ALA A 236 -14.20 3.45 11.39
CA ALA A 236 -12.96 2.80 11.76
C ALA A 236 -11.73 3.67 11.40
N VAL A 237 -11.72 4.28 10.21
CA VAL A 237 -10.66 5.20 9.79
C VAL A 237 -10.66 6.48 10.64
N GLU A 238 -11.81 7.09 10.88
CA GLU A 238 -11.94 8.27 11.75
C GLU A 238 -11.44 7.98 13.18
N SER A 239 -11.67 6.77 13.71
CA SER A 239 -11.25 6.37 15.05
C SER A 239 -9.74 6.34 15.25
N VAL A 240 -8.98 6.29 14.16
CA VAL A 240 -7.50 6.36 14.15
C VAL A 240 -6.98 7.73 13.75
N GLY A 241 -7.87 8.74 13.68
CA GLY A 241 -7.51 10.15 13.51
C GLY A 241 -7.35 10.60 12.06
N GLU A 242 -7.85 9.82 11.10
CA GLU A 242 -7.83 10.18 9.68
C GLU A 242 -9.25 10.22 9.08
N SER A 243 -9.38 10.84 7.91
CA SER A 243 -10.65 10.97 7.21
C SER A 243 -10.50 10.49 5.79
N ILE A 244 -11.51 9.79 5.28
CA ILE A 244 -11.63 9.50 3.86
C ILE A 244 -12.26 10.72 3.21
N ASN A 245 -11.44 11.44 2.43
CA ASN A 245 -11.82 12.73 1.86
C ASN A 245 -12.47 12.60 0.48
N TRP A 246 -12.21 11.51 -0.23
CA TRP A 246 -12.81 11.26 -1.53
C TRP A 246 -13.53 9.91 -1.56
N LYS A 247 -14.85 9.96 -1.76
CA LYS A 247 -15.72 8.80 -1.89
C LYS A 247 -16.12 8.62 -3.36
N TYR A 248 -15.82 7.48 -3.91
CA TYR A 248 -16.07 7.17 -5.32
C TYR A 248 -16.54 5.73 -5.52
N SER A 249 -17.15 5.46 -6.66
CA SER A 249 -17.37 4.11 -7.18
C SER A 249 -16.24 3.74 -8.13
N LYS A 250 -16.08 2.45 -8.41
CA LYS A 250 -15.12 1.97 -9.42
C LYS A 250 -15.29 2.71 -10.76
N ASN A 251 -16.52 2.85 -11.24
CA ASN A 251 -16.78 3.49 -12.52
C ASN A 251 -16.46 4.99 -12.50
N SER A 252 -16.77 5.68 -11.41
CA SER A 252 -16.39 7.08 -11.23
C SER A 252 -14.87 7.25 -11.21
N PHE A 253 -14.15 6.41 -10.49
CA PHE A 253 -12.68 6.41 -10.48
C PHE A 253 -12.10 6.24 -11.89
N LEU A 254 -12.57 5.23 -12.63
CA LEU A 254 -12.07 4.94 -13.97
C LEU A 254 -12.30 6.09 -14.97
N SER A 255 -13.35 6.90 -14.79
CA SER A 255 -13.64 8.03 -15.68
C SER A 255 -12.59 9.15 -15.67
N TYR A 256 -11.68 9.15 -14.70
CA TYR A 256 -10.55 10.10 -14.63
C TYR A 256 -9.29 9.65 -15.37
N LEU A 257 -9.29 8.44 -15.94
CA LEU A 257 -8.15 7.88 -16.64
C LEU A 257 -8.35 7.92 -18.16
N SER A 258 -7.26 8.07 -18.90
CA SER A 258 -7.28 8.06 -20.35
C SER A 258 -7.66 6.67 -20.91
N ALA A 259 -8.20 6.62 -22.11
CA ALA A 259 -8.53 5.37 -22.78
C ALA A 259 -7.29 4.46 -22.97
N SER A 260 -6.11 5.06 -23.21
CA SER A 260 -4.85 4.30 -23.35
C SER A 260 -4.44 3.60 -22.06
N THR A 261 -4.65 4.25 -20.91
CA THR A 261 -4.41 3.66 -19.59
C THR A 261 -5.44 2.59 -19.27
N LEU A 262 -6.73 2.86 -19.54
CA LEU A 262 -7.81 1.90 -19.28
C LEU A 262 -7.61 0.57 -20.04
N ASN A 263 -7.07 0.61 -21.25
CA ASN A 263 -6.79 -0.61 -22.03
C ASN A 263 -5.71 -1.51 -21.44
N LYS A 264 -4.86 -0.98 -20.57
CA LYS A 264 -3.75 -1.71 -19.92
C LYS A 264 -4.06 -2.03 -18.45
N LEU A 265 -5.08 -1.40 -17.89
CA LEU A 265 -5.40 -1.45 -16.48
C LEU A 265 -6.22 -2.68 -16.14
N HIS A 266 -5.82 -3.36 -15.07
CA HIS A 266 -6.60 -4.44 -14.48
C HIS A 266 -6.94 -4.12 -13.02
N LEU A 267 -8.22 -4.23 -12.68
CA LEU A 267 -8.71 -4.10 -11.30
C LEU A 267 -9.08 -5.46 -10.76
N TYR A 268 -8.33 -5.89 -9.77
CA TYR A 268 -8.58 -7.14 -9.06
C TYR A 268 -9.45 -6.88 -7.84
N ASN A 269 -10.64 -7.45 -7.82
CA ASN A 269 -11.45 -7.48 -6.60
C ASN A 269 -10.93 -8.55 -5.63
N HIS A 270 -11.42 -8.51 -4.41
CA HIS A 270 -10.98 -9.41 -3.33
C HIS A 270 -11.15 -10.90 -3.69
N LYS A 271 -12.22 -11.28 -4.41
CA LYS A 271 -12.47 -12.65 -4.83
C LYS A 271 -11.46 -13.14 -5.88
N GLU A 272 -11.13 -12.29 -6.85
CA GLU A 272 -10.11 -12.58 -7.87
C GLU A 272 -8.74 -12.74 -7.23
N LEU A 273 -8.38 -11.87 -6.28
CA LEU A 273 -7.13 -11.98 -5.52
C LEU A 273 -7.06 -13.31 -4.74
N THR A 274 -8.17 -13.75 -4.14
CA THR A 274 -8.24 -15.04 -3.44
C THR A 274 -7.90 -16.21 -4.36
N THR A 275 -8.40 -16.17 -5.59
CA THR A 275 -8.17 -17.23 -6.57
C THR A 275 -6.72 -17.28 -7.03
N VAL A 276 -6.11 -16.10 -7.24
CA VAL A 276 -4.69 -15.99 -7.67
C VAL A 276 -3.72 -16.36 -6.55
N ALA A 277 -4.07 -16.09 -5.29
CA ALA A 277 -3.21 -16.34 -4.14
C ALA A 277 -3.33 -17.74 -3.53
N SER A 278 -4.17 -18.61 -4.08
CA SER A 278 -4.66 -19.85 -3.43
C SER A 278 -3.57 -20.81 -2.92
N ASN A 279 -2.34 -20.70 -3.40
CA ASN A 279 -1.25 -21.59 -3.01
C ASN A 279 -0.24 -20.95 -2.05
N ASP A 280 -0.13 -19.62 -2.01
CA ASP A 280 0.95 -18.93 -1.30
C ASP A 280 0.53 -18.40 0.06
N ILE A 281 -0.73 -18.00 0.20
CA ILE A 281 -1.28 -17.48 1.45
C ILE A 281 -2.63 -18.13 1.69
N LYS A 282 -2.78 -18.78 2.85
CA LYS A 282 -4.07 -19.36 3.24
C LYS A 282 -5.04 -18.25 3.61
N MET A 283 -5.97 -17.97 2.72
CA MET A 283 -6.87 -16.85 2.83
C MET A 283 -8.28 -17.28 3.24
N ASN A 284 -8.89 -16.49 4.10
CA ASN A 284 -10.27 -16.70 4.50
C ASN A 284 -11.20 -16.37 3.30
N LYS A 285 -12.36 -17.01 3.22
CA LYS A 285 -13.33 -16.80 2.13
C LYS A 285 -14.06 -15.45 2.20
N ASN A 286 -13.92 -14.73 3.30
CA ASN A 286 -14.55 -13.43 3.47
C ASN A 286 -13.91 -12.41 2.54
N THR A 287 -14.74 -11.72 1.78
CA THR A 287 -14.35 -10.71 0.81
C THR A 287 -14.82 -9.33 1.26
N MET A 288 -13.95 -8.33 1.13
CA MET A 288 -14.30 -6.94 1.37
C MET A 288 -14.91 -6.34 0.11
N ASN A 289 -16.15 -5.86 0.20
CA ASN A 289 -16.80 -5.15 -0.89
C ASN A 289 -16.09 -3.81 -1.15
N GLY A 290 -16.09 -3.35 -2.41
CA GLY A 290 -15.51 -2.06 -2.78
C GLY A 290 -13.97 -1.96 -2.66
N PHE A 291 -13.29 -3.04 -2.23
CA PHE A 291 -11.83 -3.09 -2.22
C PHE A 291 -11.29 -3.64 -3.54
N TYR A 292 -10.36 -2.90 -4.15
CA TYR A 292 -9.69 -3.30 -5.37
C TYR A 292 -8.18 -3.07 -5.28
N LEU A 293 -7.42 -3.97 -5.91
CA LEU A 293 -6.03 -3.73 -6.26
C LEU A 293 -5.94 -3.44 -7.76
N LEU A 294 -5.27 -2.35 -8.10
CA LEU A 294 -5.02 -1.91 -9.47
C LEU A 294 -3.62 -2.32 -9.90
N LYS A 295 -3.50 -2.85 -11.11
CA LYS A 295 -2.25 -3.08 -11.81
C LYS A 295 -2.38 -2.56 -13.24
N CYS A 296 -1.46 -1.70 -13.66
CA CYS A 296 -1.38 -1.15 -15.00
C CYS A 296 0.04 -1.28 -15.55
#